data_e4c3d00a5fb69674835e429433178f96
#
_entry.id   e4c3d00a5fb69674835e429433178f96
#
_cell.length_a   1.000
_cell.length_b   1.000
_cell.length_c   1.000
_cell.angle_alpha   90.00
_cell.angle_beta   90.00
_cell.angle_gamma   90.00
#
_symmetry.space_group_name_H-M   'P 1'
#
loop_
_entity.id
_entity.type
_entity.pdbx_description
1 polymer ?
#
loop_
_entity_poly.entity_id
_entity_poly.type
_entity_poly.pdbx_seq_one_letter_code
_entity_poly.pdbx_strand_id
1 'polypeptide(L)'
;MADGKYHVGFALSGGFIRGIAHLGMLQALFEHNIRPDILSGTSAGAIVSVFIADGRQPFEIMEMFSDRSFTELAKIRPGKESLFQMDYFIDFMRSNLRTRNLEDLEIPVVVTATDFDHGCSVHFTRGEIARRVAASCCIPVLFAPVKIRGVYYVDGGVFMNIPVTPIRDLCDKVLALNVYKLVADAYSKNLAA
;
A
#
# COMPACT_ATOMS: atom_id res chain seq x y z
N MET A 1 13.40 -8.94 -19.47
CA MET A 1 13.75 -9.16 -18.05
C MET A 1 13.75 -10.65 -17.87
N ALA A 2 14.80 -11.21 -17.27
CA ALA A 2 14.92 -12.65 -17.07
C ALA A 2 13.72 -13.17 -16.29
N ASP A 3 13.22 -14.36 -16.64
CA ASP A 3 12.22 -15.15 -15.91
C ASP A 3 12.78 -15.61 -14.55
N GLY A 4 13.22 -14.66 -13.74
CA GLY A 4 13.78 -14.93 -12.42
C GLY A 4 12.68 -14.91 -11.39
N LYS A 5 12.36 -16.07 -10.83
CA LYS A 5 11.53 -16.20 -9.64
C LYS A 5 12.22 -15.49 -8.47
N TYR A 6 11.52 -14.58 -7.79
CA TYR A 6 11.99 -13.92 -6.58
C TYR A 6 12.08 -14.93 -5.43
N HIS A 7 13.12 -14.80 -4.58
CA HIS A 7 13.23 -15.72 -3.45
C HIS A 7 12.21 -15.39 -2.35
N VAL A 8 12.12 -14.12 -1.95
CA VAL A 8 11.21 -13.69 -0.88
C VAL A 8 10.39 -12.47 -1.31
N GLY A 9 9.07 -12.58 -1.28
CA GLY A 9 8.14 -11.47 -1.44
C GLY A 9 7.51 -11.06 -0.12
N PHE A 10 7.27 -9.76 0.10
CA PHE A 10 6.48 -9.27 1.22
C PHE A 10 5.16 -8.68 0.72
N ALA A 11 4.04 -9.11 1.33
CA ALA A 11 2.71 -8.57 1.06
C ALA A 11 2.23 -7.80 2.31
N LEU A 12 2.08 -6.48 2.19
CA LEU A 12 1.72 -5.58 3.28
C LEU A 12 0.24 -5.18 3.17
N SER A 13 -0.53 -5.47 4.21
CA SER A 13 -1.96 -5.17 4.26
C SER A 13 -2.24 -3.67 4.31
N GLY A 14 -3.44 -3.27 3.87
CA GLY A 14 -4.03 -2.00 4.27
C GLY A 14 -4.21 -1.95 5.79
N GLY A 15 -4.43 -0.74 6.34
CA GLY A 15 -4.54 -0.63 7.80
C GLY A 15 -4.74 0.79 8.34
N PHE A 16 -4.85 1.78 7.48
CA PHE A 16 -4.95 3.18 7.88
C PHE A 16 -3.84 3.53 8.90
N ILE A 17 -4.16 4.12 10.06
CA ILE A 17 -3.17 4.47 11.11
C ILE A 17 -2.39 3.24 11.61
N ARG A 18 -2.99 2.03 11.60
CA ARG A 18 -2.30 0.80 12.00
C ARG A 18 -1.16 0.42 11.06
N GLY A 19 -1.10 1.01 9.86
CA GLY A 19 0.00 0.81 8.91
C GLY A 19 1.39 1.12 9.48
N ILE A 20 1.48 1.96 10.51
CA ILE A 20 2.71 2.21 11.26
C ILE A 20 3.32 0.90 11.82
N ALA A 21 2.51 -0.09 12.17
CA ALA A 21 3.00 -1.37 12.68
C ALA A 21 3.84 -2.14 11.64
N HIS A 22 3.62 -1.91 10.33
CA HIS A 22 4.49 -2.48 9.29
C HIS A 22 5.94 -2.06 9.47
N LEU A 23 6.19 -0.82 9.89
CA LEU A 23 7.56 -0.31 10.08
C LEU A 23 8.29 -1.08 11.18
N GLY A 24 7.62 -1.37 12.31
CA GLY A 24 8.19 -2.19 13.37
C GLY A 24 8.46 -3.63 12.92
N MET A 25 7.52 -4.24 12.17
CA MET A 25 7.71 -5.59 11.62
C MET A 25 8.87 -5.64 10.63
N LEU A 26 8.97 -4.65 9.73
CA LEU A 26 10.06 -4.57 8.76
C LEU A 26 11.40 -4.30 9.44
N GLN A 27 11.44 -3.45 10.47
CA GLN A 27 12.64 -3.20 11.26
C GLN A 27 13.18 -4.50 11.85
N ALA A 28 12.32 -5.29 12.53
CA ALA A 28 12.69 -6.57 13.10
C ALA A 28 13.18 -7.57 12.05
N LEU A 29 12.51 -7.66 10.90
CA LEU A 29 12.95 -8.52 9.80
C LEU A 29 14.32 -8.10 9.25
N PHE A 30 14.54 -6.80 9.07
CA PHE A 30 15.81 -6.27 8.55
C PHE A 30 16.98 -6.48 9.50
N GLU A 31 16.75 -6.39 10.81
CA GLU A 31 17.76 -6.72 11.86
C GLU A 31 18.17 -8.19 11.80
N HIS A 32 17.29 -9.07 11.36
CA HIS A 32 17.57 -10.49 11.11
C HIS A 32 18.03 -10.80 9.67
N ASN A 33 18.38 -9.77 8.88
CA ASN A 33 18.79 -9.90 7.47
C ASN A 33 17.73 -10.53 6.54
N ILE A 34 16.45 -10.44 6.92
CA ILE A 34 15.34 -10.89 6.08
C ILE A 34 14.81 -9.69 5.30
N ARG A 35 15.10 -9.64 3.98
CA ARG A 35 14.72 -8.53 3.10
C ARG A 35 13.91 -9.06 1.92
N PRO A 36 12.99 -8.24 1.38
CA PRO A 36 12.19 -8.64 0.24
C PRO A 36 12.94 -8.42 -1.08
N ASP A 37 12.74 -9.34 -2.05
CA ASP A 37 13.13 -9.15 -3.44
C ASP A 37 12.01 -8.46 -4.25
N ILE A 38 10.77 -8.51 -3.75
CA ILE A 38 9.59 -7.84 -4.31
C ILE A 38 8.62 -7.49 -3.19
N LEU A 39 7.94 -6.36 -3.32
CA LEU A 39 6.93 -5.89 -2.38
C LEU A 39 5.57 -5.81 -3.06
N SER A 40 4.53 -6.12 -2.30
CA SER A 40 3.14 -5.86 -2.70
C SER A 40 2.42 -5.17 -1.55
N GLY A 41 1.68 -4.11 -1.83
CA GLY A 41 1.03 -3.32 -0.79
C GLY A 41 -0.36 -2.82 -1.17
N THR A 42 -1.23 -2.74 -0.17
CA THR A 42 -2.54 -2.11 -0.26
C THR A 42 -2.60 -0.93 0.73
N SER A 43 -3.11 0.23 0.29
CA SER A 43 -3.35 1.38 1.16
C SER A 43 -2.10 1.75 1.99
N ALA A 44 -2.16 1.74 3.32
CA ALA A 44 -1.01 1.99 4.20
C ALA A 44 0.18 1.06 3.88
N GLY A 45 -0.08 -0.21 3.54
CA GLY A 45 0.96 -1.14 3.09
C GLY A 45 1.61 -0.71 1.77
N ALA A 46 0.86 -0.10 0.84
CA ALA A 46 1.42 0.44 -0.39
C ALA A 46 2.34 1.63 -0.13
N ILE A 47 1.97 2.52 0.81
CA ILE A 47 2.81 3.65 1.23
C ILE A 47 4.16 3.13 1.75
N VAL A 48 4.11 2.20 2.72
CA VAL A 48 5.33 1.64 3.30
C VAL A 48 6.17 0.92 2.25
N SER A 49 5.54 0.11 1.37
CA SER A 49 6.23 -0.64 0.33
C SER A 49 7.01 0.27 -0.62
N VAL A 50 6.42 1.37 -1.08
CA VAL A 50 7.12 2.27 -2.03
C VAL A 50 8.25 3.04 -1.36
N PHE A 51 8.12 3.46 -0.10
CA PHE A 51 9.22 4.13 0.59
C PHE A 51 10.39 3.20 0.90
N ILE A 52 10.13 1.95 1.30
CA ILE A 52 11.16 0.92 1.46
C ILE A 52 11.87 0.66 0.13
N ALA A 53 11.11 0.50 -0.95
CA ALA A 53 11.66 0.26 -2.28
C ALA A 53 12.40 1.47 -2.87
N ASP A 54 12.10 2.68 -2.40
CA ASP A 54 12.79 3.94 -2.72
C ASP A 54 14.08 4.14 -1.89
N GLY A 55 14.48 3.13 -1.09
CA GLY A 55 15.74 3.09 -0.32
C GLY A 55 15.67 3.70 1.07
N ARG A 56 14.48 3.95 1.63
CA ARG A 56 14.34 4.43 3.00
C ARG A 56 14.32 3.28 4.01
N GLN A 57 14.85 3.55 5.20
CA GLN A 57 14.78 2.61 6.31
C GLN A 57 13.44 2.80 7.09
N PRO A 58 12.95 1.76 7.79
CA PRO A 58 11.70 1.85 8.54
C PRO A 58 11.63 3.01 9.54
N PHE A 59 12.73 3.32 10.22
CA PHE A 59 12.78 4.42 11.19
C PHE A 59 12.67 5.79 10.50
N GLU A 60 13.27 6.00 9.31
CA GLU A 60 13.17 7.25 8.55
C GLU A 60 11.73 7.51 8.11
N ILE A 61 11.01 6.43 7.72
CA ILE A 61 9.60 6.52 7.37
C ILE A 61 8.77 6.87 8.61
N MET A 62 9.09 6.29 9.77
CA MET A 62 8.42 6.60 11.04
C MET A 62 8.57 8.08 11.40
N GLU A 63 9.78 8.62 11.31
CA GLU A 63 10.05 10.04 11.59
C GLU A 63 9.24 10.94 10.66
N MET A 64 9.24 10.64 9.36
CA MET A 64 8.51 11.39 8.35
C MET A 64 6.99 11.43 8.63
N PHE A 65 6.41 10.33 9.13
CA PHE A 65 4.98 10.28 9.48
C PHE A 65 4.68 10.83 10.89
N SER A 66 5.69 10.95 11.75
CA SER A 66 5.55 11.55 13.08
C SER A 66 5.64 13.06 13.05
N ASP A 67 6.19 13.64 12.01
CA ASP A 67 6.25 15.09 11.85
C ASP A 67 4.84 15.67 11.64
N ARG A 68 4.64 16.91 12.13
CA ARG A 68 3.35 17.64 12.08
C ARG A 68 2.76 17.73 10.67
N SER A 69 3.59 17.61 9.64
CA SER A 69 3.17 17.59 8.23
C SER A 69 2.15 16.50 7.93
N PHE A 70 2.28 15.30 8.51
CA PHE A 70 1.32 14.22 8.27
C PHE A 70 -0.01 14.44 9.00
N THR A 71 0.02 14.99 10.22
CA THR A 71 -1.21 15.38 10.92
C THR A 71 -1.94 16.52 10.20
N GLU A 72 -1.23 17.31 9.38
CA GLU A 72 -1.82 18.32 8.51
C GLU A 72 -2.43 17.74 7.24
N LEU A 73 -1.87 16.66 6.69
CA LEU A 73 -2.48 15.89 5.59
C LEU A 73 -3.81 15.26 6.01
N ALA A 74 -3.93 14.88 7.30
CA ALA A 74 -5.17 14.40 7.90
C ALA A 74 -6.12 15.54 8.28
N LYS A 75 -5.72 16.82 8.19
CA LYS A 75 -6.63 17.97 8.32
C LYS A 75 -7.49 18.07 7.07
N ILE A 76 -8.51 17.31 7.12
CA ILE A 76 -9.67 17.25 6.28
C ILE A 76 -10.23 18.65 6.08
N ARG A 77 -9.97 19.27 4.93
CA ARG A 77 -10.71 20.47 4.52
C ARG A 77 -11.94 20.01 3.78
N PRO A 78 -13.16 20.29 4.30
CA PRO A 78 -14.37 19.99 3.55
C PRO A 78 -14.33 20.75 2.23
N GLY A 79 -14.31 20.03 1.12
CA GLY A 79 -14.61 20.60 -0.19
C GLY A 79 -16.08 20.99 -0.28
N LYS A 80 -16.47 21.77 -1.29
CA LYS A 80 -17.88 22.13 -1.56
C LYS A 80 -18.78 20.91 -1.80
N GLU A 81 -18.21 19.72 -1.98
CA GLU A 81 -18.87 18.45 -2.20
C GLU A 81 -18.23 17.44 -1.25
N SER A 82 -18.80 17.21 -0.12
CA SER A 82 -18.61 16.20 0.97
C SER A 82 -17.44 15.19 0.94
N LEU A 83 -16.59 15.14 -0.09
CA LEU A 83 -15.49 14.20 -0.25
C LEU A 83 -14.16 14.94 -0.31
N PHE A 84 -13.15 14.41 0.41
CA PHE A 84 -11.82 14.99 0.47
C PHE A 84 -11.01 14.64 -0.78
N GLN A 85 -10.22 15.60 -1.27
CA GLN A 85 -9.33 15.40 -2.41
C GLN A 85 -7.99 14.83 -1.95
N MET A 86 -7.40 13.97 -2.78
CA MET A 86 -6.11 13.35 -2.51
C MET A 86 -4.90 14.20 -2.96
N ASP A 87 -5.11 15.44 -3.42
CA ASP A 87 -4.05 16.26 -4.02
C ASP A 87 -2.91 16.53 -3.04
N TYR A 88 -3.22 16.91 -1.79
CA TYR A 88 -2.20 17.11 -0.75
C TYR A 88 -1.38 15.85 -0.48
N PHE A 89 -2.03 14.69 -0.47
CA PHE A 89 -1.35 13.41 -0.29
C PHE A 89 -0.44 13.10 -1.50
N ILE A 90 -0.91 13.36 -2.71
CA ILE A 90 -0.12 13.18 -3.94
C ILE A 90 1.12 14.09 -3.91
N ASP A 91 0.96 15.35 -3.52
CA ASP A 91 2.07 16.30 -3.43
C ASP A 91 3.04 15.93 -2.30
N PHE A 92 2.55 15.46 -1.15
CA PHE A 92 3.39 14.91 -0.10
C PHE A 92 4.24 13.74 -0.60
N MET A 93 3.63 12.77 -1.27
CA MET A 93 4.35 11.62 -1.83
C MET A 93 5.42 12.08 -2.82
N ARG A 94 5.09 13.01 -3.73
CA ARG A 94 6.04 13.57 -4.71
C ARG A 94 7.24 14.25 -4.07
N SER A 95 7.01 14.97 -2.98
CA SER A 95 8.06 15.73 -2.29
C SER A 95 9.00 14.85 -1.47
N ASN A 96 8.54 13.65 -1.07
CA ASN A 96 9.28 12.76 -0.18
C ASN A 96 9.87 11.53 -0.86
N LEU A 97 9.46 11.20 -2.09
CA LEU A 97 10.03 10.12 -2.90
C LEU A 97 11.21 10.64 -3.73
N ARG A 98 12.27 9.82 -3.83
CA ARG A 98 13.42 10.04 -4.73
C ARG A 98 13.08 9.62 -6.15
N THR A 99 12.29 8.55 -6.28
CA THR A 99 11.90 7.93 -7.54
C THR A 99 10.48 8.34 -7.91
N ARG A 100 10.22 8.57 -9.20
CA ARG A 100 8.93 9.04 -9.67
C ARG A 100 7.97 7.92 -10.08
N ASN A 101 8.46 6.88 -10.72
CA ASN A 101 7.64 5.81 -11.28
C ASN A 101 7.93 4.47 -10.60
N LEU A 102 6.92 3.60 -10.53
CA LEU A 102 7.04 2.27 -9.91
C LEU A 102 8.10 1.40 -10.56
N GLU A 103 8.22 1.47 -11.89
CA GLU A 103 9.18 0.70 -12.68
C GLU A 103 10.65 1.10 -12.48
N ASP A 104 10.90 2.25 -11.86
CA ASP A 104 12.23 2.79 -11.62
C ASP A 104 12.71 2.54 -10.17
N LEU A 105 11.89 1.91 -9.32
CA LEU A 105 12.24 1.55 -7.94
C LEU A 105 13.30 0.45 -7.91
N GLU A 106 14.19 0.50 -6.90
CA GLU A 106 15.26 -0.50 -6.71
C GLU A 106 14.70 -1.90 -6.44
N ILE A 107 13.63 -1.98 -5.63
CA ILE A 107 12.89 -3.21 -5.37
C ILE A 107 11.54 -3.11 -6.12
N PRO A 108 11.17 -4.09 -6.95
CA PRO A 108 9.87 -4.10 -7.61
C PRO A 108 8.71 -4.00 -6.62
N VAL A 109 7.74 -3.12 -6.91
CA VAL A 109 6.54 -2.94 -6.07
C VAL A 109 5.29 -3.14 -6.88
N VAL A 110 4.35 -3.88 -6.30
CA VAL A 110 2.97 -4.01 -6.79
C VAL A 110 2.06 -3.20 -5.87
N VAL A 111 1.45 -2.15 -6.38
CA VAL A 111 0.45 -1.35 -5.66
C VAL A 111 -0.95 -1.83 -6.05
N THR A 112 -1.71 -2.28 -5.06
CA THR A 112 -3.07 -2.79 -5.27
C THR A 112 -4.10 -1.72 -5.01
N ALA A 113 -4.99 -1.48 -5.98
CA ALA A 113 -6.15 -0.61 -5.88
C ALA A 113 -7.42 -1.34 -6.36
N THR A 114 -8.56 -0.72 -6.19
CA THR A 114 -9.83 -1.19 -6.73
C THR A 114 -10.24 -0.31 -7.91
N ASP A 115 -10.44 -0.92 -9.08
CA ASP A 115 -11.10 -0.29 -10.21
C ASP A 115 -12.58 -0.13 -9.87
N PHE A 116 -13.00 1.13 -9.67
CA PHE A 116 -14.36 1.43 -9.23
C PHE A 116 -15.37 1.27 -10.36
N ASP A 117 -14.95 1.54 -11.59
CA ASP A 117 -15.84 1.48 -12.76
C ASP A 117 -16.18 0.03 -13.15
N HIS A 118 -15.23 -0.90 -12.95
CA HIS A 118 -15.37 -2.31 -13.34
C HIS A 118 -15.53 -3.28 -12.16
N GLY A 119 -15.40 -2.80 -10.90
CA GLY A 119 -15.61 -3.63 -9.71
C GLY A 119 -14.59 -4.77 -9.54
N CYS A 120 -13.30 -4.51 -9.78
CA CYS A 120 -12.25 -5.51 -9.67
C CYS A 120 -10.96 -4.96 -9.05
N SER A 121 -10.11 -5.86 -8.52
CA SER A 121 -8.77 -5.52 -8.08
C SER A 121 -7.86 -5.22 -9.27
N VAL A 122 -7.05 -4.17 -9.14
CA VAL A 122 -6.00 -3.80 -10.10
C VAL A 122 -4.66 -3.72 -9.39
N HIS A 123 -3.61 -4.21 -10.08
CA HIS A 123 -2.26 -4.33 -9.56
C HIS A 123 -1.31 -3.49 -10.41
N PHE A 124 -0.96 -2.30 -9.91
CA PHE A 124 -0.05 -1.40 -10.61
C PHE A 124 1.40 -1.80 -10.37
N THR A 125 2.13 -1.99 -11.46
CA THR A 125 3.58 -2.24 -11.49
C THR A 125 4.33 -1.14 -12.23
N ARG A 126 3.61 -0.15 -12.79
CA ARG A 126 4.17 0.93 -13.62
C ARG A 126 3.42 2.25 -13.42
N GLY A 127 4.15 3.33 -13.70
CA GLY A 127 3.67 4.71 -13.74
C GLY A 127 3.87 5.45 -12.43
N GLU A 128 3.43 6.70 -12.38
CA GLU A 128 3.72 7.61 -11.28
C GLU A 128 3.29 7.06 -9.92
N ILE A 129 4.25 6.88 -9.00
CA ILE A 129 4.04 6.28 -7.68
C ILE A 129 2.97 7.03 -6.89
N ALA A 130 3.09 8.36 -6.78
CA ALA A 130 2.20 9.18 -5.97
C ALA A 130 0.72 8.98 -6.32
N ARG A 131 0.39 8.93 -7.62
CA ARG A 131 -1.00 8.72 -8.08
C ARG A 131 -1.49 7.29 -7.87
N ARG A 132 -0.63 6.27 -8.03
CA ARG A 132 -1.00 4.86 -7.81
C ARG A 132 -1.23 4.59 -6.34
N VAL A 133 -0.37 5.13 -5.48
CA VAL A 133 -0.52 5.01 -4.03
C VAL A 133 -1.74 5.80 -3.55
N ALA A 134 -2.00 7.00 -4.08
CA ALA A 134 -3.21 7.75 -3.78
C ALA A 134 -4.48 6.97 -4.15
N ALA A 135 -4.51 6.31 -5.32
CA ALA A 135 -5.61 5.44 -5.72
C ALA A 135 -5.80 4.27 -4.75
N SER A 136 -4.69 3.65 -4.30
CA SER A 136 -4.70 2.57 -3.31
C SER A 136 -5.15 3.00 -1.90
N CYS A 137 -5.02 4.29 -1.56
CA CYS A 137 -5.37 4.87 -0.26
C CYS A 137 -6.70 5.63 -0.25
N CYS A 138 -7.40 5.70 -1.38
CA CYS A 138 -8.62 6.47 -1.55
C CYS A 138 -9.82 5.72 -0.96
N ILE A 139 -10.01 5.81 0.36
CA ILE A 139 -11.09 5.14 1.08
C ILE A 139 -12.44 5.68 0.60
N PRO A 140 -13.35 4.81 0.09
CA PRO A 140 -14.69 5.23 -0.32
C PRO A 140 -15.42 6.00 0.79
N VAL A 141 -16.27 6.94 0.41
CA VAL A 141 -17.03 7.82 1.29
C VAL A 141 -16.17 8.92 1.95
N LEU A 142 -14.90 8.67 2.27
CA LEU A 142 -14.01 9.68 2.83
C LEU A 142 -13.36 10.53 1.73
N PHE A 143 -12.89 9.90 0.66
CA PHE A 143 -12.18 10.56 -0.43
C PHE A 143 -12.89 10.44 -1.77
N ALA A 144 -12.74 11.45 -2.62
CA ALA A 144 -13.18 11.37 -4.00
C ALA A 144 -12.31 10.37 -4.77
N PRO A 145 -12.87 9.49 -5.61
CA PRO A 145 -12.12 8.51 -6.38
C PRO A 145 -11.01 9.14 -7.22
N VAL A 146 -9.85 8.52 -7.26
CA VAL A 146 -8.69 9.00 -8.03
C VAL A 146 -8.83 8.55 -9.48
N LYS A 147 -8.86 9.53 -10.42
CA LYS A 147 -8.93 9.23 -11.86
C LYS A 147 -7.55 9.04 -12.47
N ILE A 148 -7.32 7.87 -13.11
CA ILE A 148 -6.08 7.56 -13.84
C ILE A 148 -6.45 7.05 -15.23
N ARG A 149 -6.03 7.77 -16.29
CA ARG A 149 -6.30 7.41 -17.70
C ARG A 149 -7.77 7.12 -18.01
N GLY A 150 -8.66 7.90 -17.41
CA GLY A 150 -10.10 7.79 -17.66
C GLY A 150 -10.87 6.91 -16.68
N VAL A 151 -10.21 6.00 -15.96
CA VAL A 151 -10.80 5.06 -14.99
C VAL A 151 -10.72 5.63 -13.58
N TYR A 152 -11.75 5.41 -12.77
CA TYR A 152 -11.80 5.80 -11.37
C TYR A 152 -11.34 4.66 -10.45
N TYR A 153 -10.51 4.99 -9.46
CA TYR A 153 -9.95 4.03 -8.52
C TYR A 153 -10.25 4.45 -7.08
N VAL A 154 -10.46 3.43 -6.24
CA VAL A 154 -10.61 3.56 -4.79
C VAL A 154 -9.68 2.59 -4.07
N ASP A 155 -9.65 2.65 -2.72
CA ASP A 155 -8.77 1.85 -1.86
C ASP A 155 -8.82 0.36 -2.23
N GLY A 156 -7.64 -0.23 -2.35
CA GLY A 156 -7.49 -1.64 -2.70
C GLY A 156 -8.07 -2.58 -1.65
N GLY A 157 -8.19 -2.12 -0.41
CA GLY A 157 -8.79 -2.88 0.71
C GLY A 157 -10.27 -3.24 0.50
N VAL A 158 -10.95 -2.62 -0.47
CA VAL A 158 -12.34 -2.98 -0.84
C VAL A 158 -12.41 -4.43 -1.34
N PHE A 159 -11.45 -4.87 -2.17
CA PHE A 159 -11.42 -6.23 -2.70
C PHE A 159 -10.24 -7.06 -2.19
N MET A 160 -9.07 -6.44 -1.94
CA MET A 160 -7.86 -7.18 -1.59
C MET A 160 -7.04 -6.41 -0.55
N ASN A 161 -7.35 -6.62 0.73
CA ASN A 161 -6.65 -5.94 1.81
C ASN A 161 -5.22 -6.43 2.02
N ILE A 162 -4.95 -7.72 1.81
CA ILE A 162 -3.60 -8.32 1.86
C ILE A 162 -3.25 -8.82 0.46
N PRO A 163 -2.41 -8.10 -0.30
CA PRO A 163 -2.18 -8.40 -1.71
C PRO A 163 -1.10 -9.49 -1.90
N VAL A 164 -1.39 -10.72 -1.47
CA VAL A 164 -0.52 -11.89 -1.67
C VAL A 164 -0.58 -12.39 -3.11
N THR A 165 -1.80 -12.47 -3.68
CA THR A 165 -2.06 -13.06 -5.00
C THR A 165 -1.18 -12.49 -6.12
N PRO A 166 -0.98 -11.16 -6.24
CA PRO A 166 -0.21 -10.61 -7.36
C PRO A 166 1.28 -10.96 -7.36
N ILE A 167 1.83 -11.44 -6.23
CA ILE A 167 3.25 -11.83 -6.13
C ILE A 167 3.45 -13.31 -5.79
N ARG A 168 2.37 -14.08 -5.51
CA ARG A 168 2.47 -15.45 -5.01
C ARG A 168 3.23 -16.37 -5.96
N ASP A 169 2.92 -16.30 -7.25
CA ASP A 169 3.52 -17.18 -8.26
C ASP A 169 4.89 -16.66 -8.76
N LEU A 170 5.27 -15.45 -8.34
CA LEU A 170 6.56 -14.85 -8.64
C LEU A 170 7.63 -15.16 -7.59
N CYS A 171 7.25 -15.72 -6.43
CA CYS A 171 8.14 -15.89 -5.28
C CYS A 171 8.18 -17.33 -4.79
N ASP A 172 9.36 -17.77 -4.30
CA ASP A 172 9.48 -19.03 -3.58
C ASP A 172 8.72 -18.97 -2.25
N LYS A 173 8.87 -17.87 -1.53
CA LYS A 173 8.20 -17.59 -0.25
C LYS A 173 7.54 -16.23 -0.26
N VAL A 174 6.36 -16.11 0.35
CA VAL A 174 5.70 -14.83 0.59
C VAL A 174 5.44 -14.68 2.08
N LEU A 175 5.93 -13.59 2.66
CA LEU A 175 5.57 -13.14 4.00
C LEU A 175 4.40 -12.16 3.90
N ALA A 176 3.25 -12.54 4.45
CA ALA A 176 2.07 -11.68 4.53
C ALA A 176 2.07 -10.92 5.86
N LEU A 177 2.36 -9.63 5.83
CA LEU A 177 2.36 -8.74 6.99
C LEU A 177 0.96 -8.12 7.14
N ASN A 178 0.24 -8.52 8.18
CA ASN A 178 -1.13 -8.08 8.43
C ASN A 178 -1.21 -7.27 9.74
N VAL A 179 -1.77 -6.06 9.67
CA VAL A 179 -1.96 -5.17 10.83
C VAL A 179 -3.35 -5.26 11.47
N TYR A 180 -4.19 -6.15 10.98
CA TYR A 180 -5.49 -6.45 11.60
C TYR A 180 -5.42 -7.73 12.43
N LYS A 181 -6.22 -7.76 13.51
CA LYS A 181 -6.43 -9.00 14.26
C LYS A 181 -7.15 -10.01 13.37
N LEU A 182 -6.56 -11.18 13.18
CA LEU A 182 -7.27 -12.29 12.56
C LEU A 182 -8.33 -12.77 13.54
N VAL A 183 -9.60 -12.55 13.21
CA VAL A 183 -10.73 -13.06 14.00
C VAL A 183 -11.01 -14.47 13.49
N ALA A 184 -10.46 -15.47 14.16
CA ALA A 184 -10.66 -16.89 13.82
C ALA A 184 -12.12 -17.35 14.07
N ASP A 185 -12.91 -16.60 14.84
CA ASP A 185 -14.20 -17.04 15.36
C ASP A 185 -15.39 -16.93 14.40
N ALA A 186 -15.25 -16.25 13.26
CA ALA A 186 -16.39 -16.08 12.35
C ALA A 186 -16.71 -17.32 11.49
N TYR A 187 -15.76 -18.21 11.31
CA TYR A 187 -15.91 -19.41 10.43
C TYR A 187 -16.26 -20.69 11.18
N SER A 188 -15.92 -20.83 12.45
CA SER A 188 -16.14 -22.05 13.21
C SER A 188 -17.59 -22.25 13.65
N LYS A 189 -18.40 -21.20 13.73
CA LYS A 189 -19.81 -21.30 14.19
C LYS A 189 -20.80 -21.75 13.12
N ASN A 190 -20.44 -21.69 11.84
CA ASN A 190 -21.35 -22.07 10.74
C ASN A 190 -21.07 -23.48 10.17
N LEU A 191 -20.10 -24.22 10.70
CA LEU A 191 -19.81 -25.60 10.27
C LEU A 191 -20.31 -26.66 11.24
N ALA A 192 -20.99 -26.25 12.32
CA ALA A 192 -21.54 -27.14 13.36
C ALA A 192 -23.08 -27.08 13.45
N ALA A 193 -23.75 -26.64 12.37
CA ALA A 193 -25.22 -26.68 12.28
C ALA A 193 -25.65 -27.52 11.10
#